data_6087d39da5a62a24f39cb2aeab40d32c
#
_entry.id   6087d39da5a62a24f39cb2aeab40d32c
#
_cell.length_a   1.000
_cell.length_b   1.000
_cell.length_c   1.000
_cell.angle_alpha   90.00
_cell.angle_beta   90.00
_cell.angle_gamma   90.00
#
_symmetry.space_group_name_H-M   'P 1'
#
loop_
_entity.id
_entity.type
_entity.pdbx_description
1 polymer ?
#
loop_
_entity_poly.entity_id
_entity_poly.type
_entity_poly.pdbx_seq_one_letter_code
_entity_poly.pdbx_strand_id
1 'polypeptide(L)'
;MINNRILEFREILQPLYETLKNDCNSDGKLLPFVMHWGECFAEDIPVKIMFYGRAVNGWDSTWNIDKCFDLSDPDREFNKDISGLVTCSDGWFVKHSQFWAVIKQISQAFYPDDWFKYISWSNVCKAAPSKGRNPSDRVYNKTLRTNQKILEAEIKFWSPQFVVLFTGGDWSRGGDWSKDFLCHMNDGRMPKAKFEAMWDDEYPDRKLKVYEINGVYYIVTLHPMGKKLKPHGKCIIETINKFL
;
A
#
# COMPACT_ATOMS: atom_id res chain seq x y z
N MET A 1 3.22 -5.64 -26.11
CA MET A 1 3.32 -7.05 -25.65
C MET A 1 3.15 -7.06 -24.14
N ILE A 2 2.28 -7.89 -23.63
CA ILE A 2 2.11 -8.06 -22.17
C ILE A 2 3.39 -8.75 -21.67
N ASN A 3 4.03 -8.14 -20.67
CA ASN A 3 5.24 -8.69 -20.08
C ASN A 3 4.92 -10.02 -19.37
N ASN A 4 5.67 -11.09 -19.64
CA ASN A 4 5.47 -12.40 -18.97
C ASN A 4 5.46 -12.29 -17.44
N ARG A 5 6.21 -11.35 -16.87
CA ARG A 5 6.21 -11.05 -15.44
C ARG A 5 4.84 -10.60 -14.94
N ILE A 6 4.10 -9.82 -15.72
CA ILE A 6 2.75 -9.38 -15.35
C ILE A 6 1.76 -10.56 -15.38
N LEU A 7 1.90 -11.47 -16.33
CA LEU A 7 1.10 -12.70 -16.39
C LEU A 7 1.35 -13.59 -15.16
N GLU A 8 2.60 -13.79 -14.79
CA GLU A 8 2.98 -14.54 -13.59
C GLU A 8 2.38 -13.91 -12.32
N PHE A 9 2.45 -12.59 -12.17
CA PHE A 9 1.87 -11.90 -11.04
C PHE A 9 0.35 -12.04 -10.97
N ARG A 10 -0.32 -11.98 -12.12
CA ARG A 10 -1.75 -12.26 -12.22
C ARG A 10 -2.09 -13.67 -11.74
N GLU A 11 -1.36 -14.68 -12.19
CA GLU A 11 -1.57 -16.08 -11.78
C GLU A 11 -1.41 -16.29 -10.28
N ILE A 12 -0.51 -15.54 -9.64
CA ILE A 12 -0.33 -15.57 -8.19
C ILE A 12 -1.50 -14.89 -7.46
N LEU A 13 -1.95 -13.73 -7.93
CA LEU A 13 -2.94 -12.92 -7.21
C LEU A 13 -4.38 -13.40 -7.42
N GLN A 14 -4.76 -13.79 -8.61
CA GLN A 14 -6.16 -14.10 -8.94
C GLN A 14 -6.78 -15.13 -7.98
N PRO A 15 -6.16 -16.27 -7.64
CA PRO A 15 -6.70 -17.23 -6.68
C PRO A 15 -6.87 -16.68 -5.26
N LEU A 16 -5.97 -15.75 -4.86
CA LEU A 16 -6.07 -15.10 -3.57
C LEU A 16 -7.26 -14.14 -3.49
N TYR A 17 -7.57 -13.44 -4.58
CA TYR A 17 -8.76 -12.59 -4.67
C TYR A 17 -10.06 -13.38 -4.75
N GLU A 18 -10.07 -14.59 -5.35
CA GLU A 18 -11.22 -15.52 -5.24
C GLU A 18 -11.46 -15.93 -3.79
N THR A 19 -10.38 -16.23 -3.05
CA THR A 19 -10.49 -16.52 -1.62
C THR A 19 -11.02 -15.31 -0.84
N LEU A 20 -10.52 -14.11 -1.11
CA LEU A 20 -10.99 -12.87 -0.48
C LEU A 20 -12.47 -12.60 -0.76
N LYS A 21 -12.93 -12.85 -1.98
CA LYS A 21 -14.35 -12.77 -2.36
C LYS A 21 -15.21 -13.65 -1.48
N ASN A 22 -14.80 -14.92 -1.28
CA ASN A 22 -15.51 -15.86 -0.41
C ASN A 22 -15.51 -15.39 1.06
N ASP A 23 -14.40 -14.84 1.54
CA ASP A 23 -14.31 -14.23 2.88
C ASP A 23 -15.25 -13.04 3.03
N CYS A 24 -15.49 -12.27 1.97
CA CYS A 24 -16.35 -11.06 1.97
C CYS A 24 -17.83 -11.33 1.70
N ASN A 25 -18.21 -12.50 1.19
CA ASN A 25 -19.56 -12.79 0.66
C ASN A 25 -20.76 -12.58 1.61
N SER A 26 -20.54 -12.34 2.89
CA SER A 26 -21.59 -11.98 3.84
C SER A 26 -21.89 -10.47 3.90
N ASP A 27 -21.09 -9.65 3.25
CA ASP A 27 -21.17 -8.17 3.30
C ASP A 27 -21.15 -7.59 1.88
N GLY A 28 -22.23 -7.72 1.12
CA GLY A 28 -22.37 -7.26 -0.28
C GLY A 28 -22.15 -5.75 -0.54
N LYS A 29 -21.54 -5.05 0.42
CA LYS A 29 -21.15 -3.62 0.34
C LYS A 29 -19.64 -3.42 0.32
N LEU A 30 -18.86 -4.49 0.41
CA LEU A 30 -17.40 -4.43 0.30
C LEU A 30 -17.01 -4.61 -1.16
N LEU A 31 -16.01 -3.87 -1.62
CA LEU A 31 -15.44 -3.97 -2.96
C LEU A 31 -13.95 -4.26 -2.88
N PRO A 32 -13.40 -5.06 -3.80
CA PRO A 32 -11.99 -5.39 -3.83
C PRO A 32 -11.15 -4.20 -4.29
N PHE A 33 -9.91 -4.18 -3.85
CA PHE A 33 -8.87 -3.27 -4.32
C PHE A 33 -7.65 -4.09 -4.74
N VAL A 34 -7.24 -3.95 -5.97
CA VAL A 34 -6.01 -4.55 -6.50
C VAL A 34 -4.91 -3.49 -6.50
N MET A 35 -3.66 -3.89 -6.24
CA MET A 35 -2.55 -2.94 -6.21
C MET A 35 -2.33 -2.30 -7.60
N HIS A 36 -1.88 -1.04 -7.58
CA HIS A 36 -1.51 -0.28 -8.76
C HIS A 36 0.00 0.03 -8.75
N TRP A 37 0.59 0.14 -9.93
CA TRP A 37 2.00 0.50 -10.08
C TRP A 37 2.21 1.33 -11.35
N GLY A 38 3.29 2.10 -11.38
CA GLY A 38 3.70 2.88 -12.53
C GLY A 38 4.44 2.03 -13.55
N GLU A 39 4.52 2.51 -14.77
CA GLU A 39 5.06 1.77 -15.92
C GLU A 39 6.51 1.31 -15.73
N CYS A 40 7.35 2.10 -15.05
CA CYS A 40 8.75 1.78 -14.79
C CYS A 40 8.97 0.95 -13.50
N PHE A 41 7.94 0.72 -12.69
CA PHE A 41 8.09 0.00 -11.42
C PHE A 41 8.50 -1.46 -11.61
N ALA A 42 8.16 -2.06 -12.75
CA ALA A 42 8.54 -3.42 -13.10
C ALA A 42 10.03 -3.57 -13.49
N GLU A 43 10.70 -2.45 -13.74
CA GLU A 43 12.10 -2.41 -14.14
C GLU A 43 13.03 -2.50 -12.92
N ASP A 44 14.32 -2.65 -13.20
CA ASP A 44 15.37 -2.53 -12.18
C ASP A 44 15.66 -1.05 -11.95
N ILE A 45 15.07 -0.50 -10.88
CA ILE A 45 15.15 0.91 -10.53
C ILE A 45 15.97 1.11 -9.25
N PRO A 46 16.73 2.24 -9.13
CA PRO A 46 17.67 2.47 -8.02
C PRO A 46 17.03 2.41 -6.64
N VAL A 47 15.81 2.92 -6.48
CA VAL A 47 15.09 2.96 -5.19
C VAL A 47 13.67 2.47 -5.37
N LYS A 48 13.42 1.20 -5.09
CA LYS A 48 12.10 0.59 -5.26
C LYS A 48 11.28 0.70 -3.97
N ILE A 49 10.23 1.53 -4.00
CA ILE A 49 9.38 1.82 -2.86
C ILE A 49 7.94 1.39 -3.14
N MET A 50 7.36 0.60 -2.23
CA MET A 50 5.94 0.27 -2.21
C MET A 50 5.23 1.05 -1.10
N PHE A 51 4.11 1.70 -1.42
CA PHE A 51 3.31 2.46 -0.47
C PHE A 51 2.02 1.73 -0.13
N TYR A 52 1.73 1.61 1.17
CA TYR A 52 0.51 0.97 1.65
C TYR A 52 -0.32 1.92 2.52
N GLY A 53 -1.58 2.10 2.12
CA GLY A 53 -2.61 2.69 2.96
C GLY A 53 -3.31 1.65 3.83
N ARG A 54 -4.33 2.08 4.59
CA ARG A 54 -5.19 1.18 5.39
C ARG A 54 -6.16 0.42 4.51
N ALA A 55 -7.04 1.17 3.85
CA ALA A 55 -8.07 0.70 2.93
C ALA A 55 -8.43 1.86 1.98
N VAL A 56 -9.00 1.54 0.84
CA VAL A 56 -9.46 2.56 -0.09
C VAL A 56 -10.70 3.29 0.43
N ASN A 57 -10.80 4.56 0.11
CA ASN A 57 -11.92 5.40 0.49
C ASN A 57 -12.79 5.68 -0.75
N GLY A 58 -13.92 4.98 -0.87
CA GLY A 58 -14.84 5.20 -1.99
C GLY A 58 -14.36 4.63 -3.32
N TRP A 59 -13.66 3.51 -3.31
CA TRP A 59 -13.21 2.82 -4.53
C TRP A 59 -14.39 2.11 -5.19
N ASP A 60 -14.57 2.34 -6.48
CA ASP A 60 -15.59 1.64 -7.28
C ASP A 60 -14.92 0.49 -8.03
N SER A 61 -15.37 -0.72 -7.77
CA SER A 61 -14.82 -1.96 -8.31
C SER A 61 -15.90 -3.04 -8.36
N THR A 62 -15.53 -4.24 -8.74
CA THR A 62 -16.44 -5.40 -8.86
C THR A 62 -15.83 -6.66 -8.26
N TRP A 63 -16.69 -7.55 -7.73
CA TRP A 63 -16.31 -8.92 -7.38
C TRP A 63 -16.36 -9.91 -8.56
N ASN A 64 -16.49 -9.42 -9.79
CA ASN A 64 -16.20 -10.24 -10.95
C ASN A 64 -14.68 -10.34 -11.11
N ILE A 65 -14.08 -11.36 -10.49
CA ILE A 65 -12.62 -11.53 -10.45
C ILE A 65 -12.05 -11.73 -11.86
N ASP A 66 -12.74 -12.45 -12.71
CA ASP A 66 -12.31 -12.62 -14.10
C ASP A 66 -12.20 -11.26 -14.79
N LYS A 67 -13.21 -10.39 -14.63
CA LYS A 67 -13.17 -9.02 -15.17
C LYS A 67 -12.04 -8.19 -14.53
N CYS A 68 -11.86 -8.26 -13.21
CA CYS A 68 -10.79 -7.53 -12.52
C CYS A 68 -9.41 -7.87 -13.06
N PHE A 69 -9.20 -9.12 -13.50
CA PHE A 69 -7.93 -9.65 -13.96
C PHE A 69 -7.86 -9.90 -15.47
N ASP A 70 -8.88 -9.53 -16.24
CA ASP A 70 -8.89 -9.65 -17.69
C ASP A 70 -8.00 -8.58 -18.33
N LEU A 71 -6.87 -8.99 -18.85
CA LEU A 71 -5.91 -8.08 -19.50
C LEU A 71 -6.43 -7.47 -20.80
N SER A 72 -7.52 -7.97 -21.36
CA SER A 72 -8.20 -7.41 -22.54
C SER A 72 -9.22 -6.31 -22.16
N ASP A 73 -9.67 -6.27 -20.90
CA ASP A 73 -10.63 -5.25 -20.42
C ASP A 73 -9.88 -3.95 -20.08
N PRO A 74 -10.17 -2.82 -20.73
CA PRO A 74 -9.57 -1.53 -20.42
C PRO A 74 -9.92 -1.03 -19.01
N ASP A 75 -11.05 -1.46 -18.46
CA ASP A 75 -11.54 -1.07 -17.12
C ASP A 75 -11.11 -2.05 -16.03
N ARG A 76 -10.25 -3.02 -16.33
CA ARG A 76 -9.73 -3.97 -15.34
C ARG A 76 -9.03 -3.25 -14.18
N GLU A 77 -9.07 -3.84 -13.01
CA GLU A 77 -8.35 -3.32 -11.83
C GLU A 77 -6.88 -3.76 -11.82
N PHE A 78 -6.59 -4.99 -12.26
CA PHE A 78 -5.24 -5.52 -12.32
C PHE A 78 -4.42 -4.87 -13.43
N ASN A 79 -3.19 -4.50 -13.15
CA ASN A 79 -2.29 -3.80 -14.08
C ASN A 79 -2.83 -2.45 -14.58
N LYS A 80 -3.64 -1.78 -13.76
CA LYS A 80 -4.11 -0.43 -14.07
C LYS A 80 -2.99 0.57 -13.79
N ASP A 81 -2.69 1.40 -14.77
CA ASP A 81 -1.63 2.40 -14.64
C ASP A 81 -2.00 3.45 -13.58
N ILE A 82 -1.11 3.65 -12.62
CA ILE A 82 -1.26 4.66 -11.58
C ILE A 82 -1.19 6.10 -12.13
N SER A 83 -0.57 6.30 -13.29
CA SER A 83 -0.42 7.62 -13.89
C SER A 83 -1.76 8.30 -14.11
N GLY A 84 -2.76 7.58 -14.59
CA GLY A 84 -4.11 8.08 -14.77
C GLY A 84 -4.77 8.57 -13.49
N LEU A 85 -4.42 7.98 -12.34
CA LEU A 85 -4.96 8.38 -11.03
C LEU A 85 -4.33 9.67 -10.49
N VAL A 86 -3.08 9.97 -10.85
CA VAL A 86 -2.33 11.12 -10.30
C VAL A 86 -2.18 12.26 -11.29
N THR A 87 -2.38 12.01 -12.59
CA THR A 87 -2.27 13.00 -13.67
C THR A 87 -3.61 13.38 -14.29
N CYS A 88 -4.74 12.87 -13.78
CA CYS A 88 -6.04 13.30 -14.28
C CYS A 88 -6.12 14.83 -14.32
N SER A 89 -6.79 15.37 -15.31
CA SER A 89 -6.76 16.79 -15.75
C SER A 89 -6.86 17.84 -14.64
N ASP A 90 -7.46 17.48 -13.53
CA ASP A 90 -7.65 18.31 -12.33
C ASP A 90 -6.64 18.02 -11.22
N GLY A 91 -5.81 16.97 -11.36
CA GLY A 91 -4.88 16.54 -10.33
C GLY A 91 -5.57 16.35 -8.96
N TRP A 92 -6.86 15.99 -8.99
CA TRP A 92 -7.73 16.03 -7.82
C TRP A 92 -7.18 15.17 -6.67
N PHE A 93 -6.74 13.96 -6.98
CA PHE A 93 -6.16 13.06 -5.95
C PHE A 93 -4.91 13.67 -5.30
N VAL A 94 -3.98 14.19 -6.07
CA VAL A 94 -2.72 14.75 -5.56
C VAL A 94 -2.95 16.08 -4.84
N LYS A 95 -3.87 16.93 -5.36
CA LYS A 95 -4.17 18.24 -4.75
C LYS A 95 -4.96 18.14 -3.46
N HIS A 96 -5.87 17.17 -3.35
CA HIS A 96 -6.84 17.12 -2.24
C HIS A 96 -6.58 15.96 -1.26
N SER A 97 -5.74 14.99 -1.61
CA SER A 97 -5.38 13.88 -0.74
C SER A 97 -4.05 14.12 -0.03
N GLN A 98 -4.09 14.25 1.29
CA GLN A 98 -2.87 14.34 2.12
C GLN A 98 -2.00 13.08 2.00
N PHE A 99 -2.59 11.93 1.77
CA PHE A 99 -1.89 10.68 1.50
C PHE A 99 -1.05 10.79 0.22
N TRP A 100 -1.66 11.20 -0.89
CA TRP A 100 -0.96 11.37 -2.16
C TRP A 100 0.05 12.52 -2.14
N ALA A 101 -0.20 13.58 -1.39
CA ALA A 101 0.76 14.69 -1.24
C ALA A 101 2.07 14.21 -0.58
N VAL A 102 1.99 13.34 0.44
CA VAL A 102 3.19 12.77 1.07
C VAL A 102 3.88 11.76 0.17
N ILE A 103 3.14 10.88 -0.52
CA ILE A 103 3.72 9.95 -1.51
C ILE A 103 4.47 10.73 -2.59
N LYS A 104 3.85 11.77 -3.16
CA LYS A 104 4.49 12.64 -4.15
C LYS A 104 5.79 13.23 -3.61
N GLN A 105 5.78 13.81 -2.40
CA GLN A 105 6.96 14.42 -1.79
C GLN A 105 8.10 13.39 -1.64
N ILE A 106 7.79 12.18 -1.16
CA ILE A 106 8.79 11.12 -1.00
C ILE A 106 9.33 10.68 -2.36
N SER A 107 8.44 10.40 -3.29
CA SER A 107 8.83 9.85 -4.59
C SER A 107 9.62 10.85 -5.44
N GLN A 108 9.27 12.14 -5.40
CA GLN A 108 10.02 13.19 -6.10
C GLN A 108 11.43 13.42 -5.55
N ALA A 109 11.73 13.00 -4.33
CA ALA A 109 13.09 13.06 -3.79
C ALA A 109 14.04 12.08 -4.50
N PHE A 110 13.51 10.99 -5.05
CA PHE A 110 14.27 9.94 -5.76
C PHE A 110 14.06 10.01 -7.28
N TYR A 111 12.88 10.43 -7.71
CA TYR A 111 12.44 10.53 -9.10
C TYR A 111 11.77 11.89 -9.33
N PRO A 112 12.54 12.99 -9.55
CA PRO A 112 12.01 14.36 -9.66
C PRO A 112 10.96 14.50 -10.75
N ASP A 113 11.22 13.87 -11.89
CA ASP A 113 10.33 13.84 -13.05
C ASP A 113 9.54 12.56 -13.07
N ASP A 114 8.26 12.63 -13.46
CA ASP A 114 7.40 11.45 -13.64
C ASP A 114 7.39 10.43 -12.48
N TRP A 115 7.54 10.93 -11.24
CA TRP A 115 7.67 10.14 -10.02
C TRP A 115 6.66 8.98 -9.91
N PHE A 116 5.45 9.16 -10.45
CA PHE A 116 4.37 8.17 -10.44
C PHE A 116 4.67 6.92 -11.28
N LYS A 117 5.61 7.01 -12.22
CA LYS A 117 6.04 5.85 -13.02
C LYS A 117 6.86 4.84 -12.23
N TYR A 118 7.45 5.25 -11.12
CA TYR A 118 8.45 4.49 -10.35
C TYR A 118 7.95 3.96 -9.01
N ILE A 119 6.69 4.12 -8.71
CA ILE A 119 6.10 3.71 -7.43
C ILE A 119 5.03 2.65 -7.60
N SER A 120 4.70 1.98 -6.50
CA SER A 120 3.46 1.21 -6.41
C SER A 120 2.65 1.64 -5.19
N TRP A 121 1.36 1.45 -5.31
CA TRP A 121 0.39 1.73 -4.26
C TRP A 121 -0.54 0.55 -4.03
N SER A 122 -0.69 0.22 -2.76
CA SER A 122 -1.63 -0.79 -2.31
C SER A 122 -2.25 -0.43 -0.95
N ASN A 123 -3.07 -1.32 -0.42
CA ASN A 123 -3.68 -1.17 0.89
C ASN A 123 -3.54 -2.46 1.71
N VAL A 124 -3.46 -2.32 3.03
CA VAL A 124 -3.41 -3.48 3.93
C VAL A 124 -4.72 -4.25 3.90
N CYS A 125 -5.86 -3.57 3.86
CA CYS A 125 -7.15 -4.20 3.58
C CYS A 125 -7.46 -4.15 2.08
N LYS A 126 -7.57 -5.31 1.48
CA LYS A 126 -7.86 -5.49 0.04
C LYS A 126 -9.34 -5.40 -0.30
N ALA A 127 -10.20 -5.26 0.70
CA ALA A 127 -11.62 -5.02 0.51
C ALA A 127 -12.10 -3.93 1.48
N ALA A 128 -12.88 -2.99 0.95
CA ALA A 128 -13.37 -1.85 1.71
C ALA A 128 -14.82 -1.51 1.32
N PRO A 129 -15.58 -0.81 2.19
CA PRO A 129 -16.92 -0.35 1.86
C PRO A 129 -16.92 0.60 0.66
N SER A 130 -17.85 0.42 -0.28
CA SER A 130 -18.00 1.25 -1.49
C SER A 130 -18.26 2.73 -1.20
N LYS A 131 -18.86 3.05 -0.04
CA LYS A 131 -19.14 4.44 0.38
C LYS A 131 -18.01 5.09 1.18
N GLY A 132 -16.81 4.54 1.13
CA GLY A 132 -15.67 4.99 1.92
C GLY A 132 -15.72 4.48 3.36
N ARG A 133 -14.68 4.73 4.12
CA ARG A 133 -14.34 4.26 5.47
C ARG A 133 -13.51 2.98 5.47
N ASN A 134 -12.83 2.78 6.58
CA ASN A 134 -12.17 1.50 6.85
C ASN A 134 -13.22 0.39 7.05
N PRO A 135 -12.89 -0.86 6.71
CA PRO A 135 -13.70 -2.00 7.10
C PRO A 135 -13.87 -2.06 8.62
N SER A 136 -15.00 -2.61 9.08
CA SER A 136 -15.21 -2.87 10.51
C SER A 136 -14.21 -3.91 11.02
N ASP A 137 -13.96 -3.94 12.34
CA ASP A 137 -13.09 -4.93 12.97
C ASP A 137 -13.52 -6.36 12.65
N ARG A 138 -14.83 -6.62 12.56
CA ARG A 138 -15.36 -7.93 12.16
C ARG A 138 -14.90 -8.31 10.74
N VAL A 139 -14.99 -7.38 9.78
CA VAL A 139 -14.55 -7.60 8.40
C VAL A 139 -13.04 -7.75 8.35
N TYR A 140 -12.31 -6.85 9.02
CA TYR A 140 -10.87 -6.90 9.13
C TYR A 140 -10.38 -8.27 9.62
N ASN A 141 -10.90 -8.73 10.76
CA ASN A 141 -10.51 -10.02 11.35
C ASN A 141 -10.86 -11.21 10.45
N LYS A 142 -12.02 -11.16 9.78
CA LYS A 142 -12.45 -12.22 8.86
C LYS A 142 -11.54 -12.33 7.62
N THR A 143 -11.08 -11.21 7.10
CA THR A 143 -10.27 -11.14 5.87
C THR A 143 -8.76 -11.09 6.14
N LEU A 144 -8.35 -10.97 7.42
CA LEU A 144 -6.96 -10.73 7.81
C LEU A 144 -5.97 -11.70 7.17
N ARG A 145 -6.23 -13.01 7.28
CA ARG A 145 -5.33 -14.04 6.77
C ARG A 145 -5.16 -13.95 5.23
N THR A 146 -6.24 -13.67 4.52
CA THR A 146 -6.20 -13.53 3.06
C THR A 146 -5.51 -12.23 2.66
N ASN A 147 -5.79 -11.12 3.34
CA ASN A 147 -5.08 -9.87 3.14
C ASN A 147 -3.56 -10.04 3.35
N GLN A 148 -3.14 -10.72 4.42
CA GLN A 148 -1.72 -11.00 4.71
C GLN A 148 -1.06 -11.77 3.57
N LYS A 149 -1.70 -12.82 3.03
CA LYS A 149 -1.18 -13.59 1.90
C LYS A 149 -1.06 -12.76 0.62
N ILE A 150 -2.03 -11.87 0.35
CA ILE A 150 -1.98 -10.99 -0.82
C ILE A 150 -0.81 -10.00 -0.67
N LEU A 151 -0.65 -9.36 0.51
CA LEU A 151 0.48 -8.44 0.74
C LEU A 151 1.82 -9.16 0.63
N GLU A 152 1.93 -10.35 1.20
CA GLU A 152 3.13 -11.18 1.10
C GLU A 152 3.47 -11.49 -0.37
N ALA A 153 2.47 -11.89 -1.17
CA ALA A 153 2.63 -12.16 -2.59
C ALA A 153 3.07 -10.91 -3.36
N GLU A 154 2.46 -9.75 -3.10
CA GLU A 154 2.85 -8.47 -3.69
C GLU A 154 4.31 -8.13 -3.39
N ILE A 155 4.73 -8.23 -2.13
CA ILE A 155 6.09 -7.86 -1.71
C ILE A 155 7.12 -8.87 -2.22
N LYS A 156 6.86 -10.17 -2.14
CA LYS A 156 7.76 -11.20 -2.68
C LYS A 156 7.96 -11.07 -4.18
N PHE A 157 6.88 -10.80 -4.92
CA PHE A 157 6.94 -10.68 -6.36
C PHE A 157 7.74 -9.44 -6.81
N TRP A 158 7.46 -8.29 -6.21
CA TRP A 158 8.10 -7.04 -6.60
C TRP A 158 9.48 -6.81 -5.97
N SER A 159 9.78 -7.51 -4.86
CA SER A 159 11.05 -7.43 -4.12
C SER A 159 11.52 -5.97 -3.90
N PRO A 160 10.70 -5.12 -3.24
CA PRO A 160 11.07 -3.73 -3.02
C PRO A 160 12.20 -3.63 -2.00
N GLN A 161 12.99 -2.56 -2.06
CA GLN A 161 13.93 -2.21 -0.98
C GLN A 161 13.18 -1.65 0.23
N PHE A 162 12.14 -0.85 -0.03
CA PHE A 162 11.36 -0.18 1.01
C PHE A 162 9.86 -0.42 0.86
N VAL A 163 9.20 -0.66 1.98
CA VAL A 163 7.74 -0.70 2.11
C VAL A 163 7.32 0.37 3.12
N VAL A 164 6.59 1.39 2.67
CA VAL A 164 6.09 2.45 3.55
C VAL A 164 4.63 2.14 3.91
N LEU A 165 4.39 1.88 5.20
CA LEU A 165 3.09 1.54 5.76
C LEU A 165 2.49 2.76 6.48
N PHE A 166 1.56 3.45 5.83
CA PHE A 166 0.75 4.53 6.43
C PHE A 166 -0.43 3.99 7.25
N THR A 167 -0.19 2.98 8.04
CA THR A 167 -1.22 2.22 8.76
C THR A 167 -1.03 2.24 10.26
N GLY A 168 0.18 2.56 10.70
CA GLY A 168 0.56 2.55 12.09
C GLY A 168 0.20 3.82 12.83
N GLY A 169 0.30 3.76 14.13
CA GLY A 169 0.43 4.92 14.96
C GLY A 169 -0.48 5.08 16.12
N ASP A 170 -1.58 4.45 16.22
CA ASP A 170 -2.26 4.40 17.50
C ASP A 170 -2.09 3.01 18.13
N TRP A 171 -0.88 2.77 18.62
CA TRP A 171 -0.53 1.55 19.37
C TRP A 171 -1.43 1.36 20.61
N SER A 172 -2.15 2.41 21.02
CA SER A 172 -3.02 2.42 22.21
C SER A 172 -4.48 2.12 21.90
N ARG A 173 -4.95 2.25 20.64
CA ARG A 173 -6.37 2.17 20.26
C ARG A 173 -6.75 0.96 19.40
N GLY A 174 -6.04 -0.15 19.52
CA GLY A 174 -6.49 -1.44 19.02
C GLY A 174 -6.65 -1.55 17.50
N GLY A 175 -5.75 -0.97 16.72
CA GLY A 175 -5.87 -0.97 15.26
C GLY A 175 -4.53 -0.81 14.54
N ASP A 176 -3.49 -1.43 15.06
CA ASP A 176 -2.21 -1.44 14.36
C ASP A 176 -2.17 -2.57 13.33
N TRP A 177 -2.77 -2.30 12.19
CA TRP A 177 -2.79 -3.23 11.07
C TRP A 177 -1.39 -3.57 10.54
N SER A 178 -0.41 -2.69 10.75
CA SER A 178 0.99 -2.98 10.43
C SER A 178 1.59 -4.06 11.32
N LYS A 179 1.20 -4.12 12.60
CA LYS A 179 1.68 -5.15 13.53
C LYS A 179 1.31 -6.54 13.04
N ASP A 180 0.03 -6.75 12.73
CA ASP A 180 -0.45 -8.06 12.28
C ASP A 180 0.25 -8.49 10.99
N PHE A 181 0.50 -7.55 10.08
CA PHE A 181 1.23 -7.80 8.86
C PHE A 181 2.72 -8.09 9.10
N LEU A 182 3.42 -7.28 9.90
CA LEU A 182 4.84 -7.49 10.22
C LEU A 182 5.06 -8.82 10.96
N CYS A 183 4.17 -9.19 11.89
CA CYS A 183 4.22 -10.50 12.53
C CYS A 183 4.07 -11.63 11.50
N HIS A 184 3.13 -11.50 10.56
CA HIS A 184 2.95 -12.49 9.49
C HIS A 184 4.23 -12.66 8.64
N MET A 185 4.85 -11.56 8.23
CA MET A 185 6.09 -11.56 7.43
C MET A 185 7.32 -12.07 8.19
N ASN A 186 7.26 -12.11 9.53
CA ASN A 186 8.35 -12.51 10.42
C ASN A 186 7.99 -13.73 11.28
N ASP A 187 7.44 -14.77 10.65
CA ASP A 187 7.14 -16.07 11.27
C ASP A 187 6.29 -15.97 12.56
N GLY A 188 5.31 -15.07 12.56
CA GLY A 188 4.38 -14.85 13.66
C GLY A 188 4.94 -14.01 14.82
N ARG A 189 6.16 -13.48 14.70
CA ARG A 189 6.79 -12.68 15.75
C ARG A 189 6.94 -11.22 15.34
N MET A 190 6.63 -10.30 16.25
CA MET A 190 6.90 -8.88 15.99
C MET A 190 8.42 -8.66 15.86
N PRO A 191 8.91 -8.12 14.72
CA PRO A 191 10.34 -7.84 14.57
C PRO A 191 10.77 -6.72 15.51
N LYS A 192 12.05 -6.69 15.86
CA LYS A 192 12.64 -5.58 16.62
C LYS A 192 12.84 -4.37 15.70
N ALA A 193 12.42 -3.20 16.15
CA ALA A 193 12.68 -1.97 15.42
C ALA A 193 14.19 -1.71 15.32
N LYS A 194 14.69 -1.45 14.12
CA LYS A 194 16.08 -1.04 13.86
C LYS A 194 16.30 0.44 14.06
N PHE A 195 15.28 1.24 13.86
CA PHE A 195 15.36 2.70 13.94
C PHE A 195 13.98 3.28 14.30
N GLU A 196 14.00 4.41 15.01
CA GLU A 196 12.83 5.23 15.30
C GLU A 196 13.21 6.69 15.10
N ALA A 197 12.34 7.49 14.50
CA ALA A 197 12.51 8.92 14.35
C ALA A 197 11.18 9.64 14.58
N MET A 198 11.23 10.79 15.25
CA MET A 198 10.10 11.70 15.39
C MET A 198 10.11 12.72 14.26
N TRP A 199 8.95 13.05 13.74
CA TRP A 199 8.80 14.07 12.69
C TRP A 199 7.96 15.28 13.14
N ASP A 200 7.50 15.28 14.38
CA ASP A 200 6.81 16.40 15.01
C ASP A 200 7.03 16.35 16.52
N ASP A 201 7.88 17.25 17.02
CA ASP A 201 8.28 17.30 18.43
C ASP A 201 7.14 17.67 19.38
N GLU A 202 6.07 18.31 18.87
CA GLU A 202 4.89 18.67 19.67
C GLU A 202 4.03 17.45 20.03
N TYR A 203 4.16 16.34 19.30
CA TYR A 203 3.33 15.17 19.45
C TYR A 203 4.16 13.88 19.45
N PRO A 204 4.38 13.26 20.61
CA PRO A 204 5.25 12.07 20.76
C PRO A 204 4.80 10.82 19.96
N ASP A 205 3.52 10.77 19.54
CA ASP A 205 2.98 9.72 18.67
C ASP A 205 3.33 9.91 17.20
N ARG A 206 3.79 11.14 16.81
CA ARG A 206 4.16 11.47 15.44
C ARG A 206 5.59 11.01 15.11
N LYS A 207 5.74 9.71 15.03
CA LYS A 207 7.00 9.02 14.75
C LYS A 207 6.85 7.95 13.70
N LEU A 208 7.99 7.54 13.15
CA LEU A 208 8.09 6.34 12.34
C LEU A 208 8.99 5.31 13.01
N LYS A 209 8.79 4.05 12.66
CA LYS A 209 9.67 2.94 13.05
C LYS A 209 10.07 2.16 11.82
N VAL A 210 11.32 1.73 11.80
CA VAL A 210 11.88 0.90 10.73
C VAL A 210 12.12 -0.50 11.23
N TYR A 211 11.66 -1.47 10.47
CA TYR A 211 11.90 -2.89 10.68
C TYR A 211 12.56 -3.46 9.43
N GLU A 212 13.43 -4.45 9.61
CA GLU A 212 13.98 -5.21 8.48
C GLU A 212 13.52 -6.65 8.59
N ILE A 213 12.95 -7.16 7.51
CA ILE A 213 12.50 -8.55 7.38
C ILE A 213 12.93 -9.03 5.99
N ASN A 214 13.74 -10.09 5.95
CA ASN A 214 14.21 -10.71 4.70
C ASN A 214 14.84 -9.72 3.70
N GLY A 215 15.60 -8.73 4.18
CA GLY A 215 16.27 -7.74 3.34
C GLY A 215 15.38 -6.58 2.86
N VAL A 216 14.12 -6.54 3.26
CA VAL A 216 13.19 -5.45 2.98
C VAL A 216 13.04 -4.55 4.20
N TYR A 217 13.13 -3.23 4.02
CA TYR A 217 12.92 -2.24 5.07
C TYR A 217 11.46 -1.79 5.11
N TYR A 218 10.79 -2.03 6.24
CA TYR A 218 9.41 -1.62 6.49
C TYR A 218 9.39 -0.36 7.35
N ILE A 219 8.98 0.75 6.76
CA ILE A 219 8.81 2.05 7.43
C ILE A 219 7.35 2.19 7.84
N VAL A 220 7.08 2.02 9.13
CA VAL A 220 5.72 2.13 9.69
C VAL A 220 5.52 3.51 10.28
N THR A 221 4.47 4.19 9.84
CA THR A 221 4.14 5.54 10.29
C THR A 221 2.64 5.80 10.28
N LEU A 222 2.24 6.94 10.85
CA LEU A 222 0.84 7.38 10.86
C LEU A 222 0.30 7.66 9.46
N HIS A 223 -1.01 7.50 9.30
CA HIS A 223 -1.68 8.00 8.10
C HIS A 223 -1.56 9.53 8.03
N PRO A 224 -1.23 10.12 6.87
CA PRO A 224 -0.96 11.56 6.73
C PRO A 224 -2.14 12.48 7.06
N MET A 225 -3.39 11.97 7.04
CA MET A 225 -4.59 12.77 7.28
C MET A 225 -4.52 13.57 8.58
N GLY A 226 -4.71 14.89 8.50
CA GLY A 226 -4.68 15.78 9.66
C GLY A 226 -3.30 16.00 10.27
N LYS A 227 -2.21 15.76 9.51
CA LYS A 227 -0.84 15.87 9.98
C LYS A 227 -0.07 16.97 9.24
N LYS A 228 1.09 17.38 9.78
CA LYS A 228 2.06 18.27 9.11
C LYS A 228 2.77 17.48 8.01
N LEU A 229 2.37 17.64 6.74
CA LEU A 229 2.81 16.79 5.63
C LEU A 229 4.30 16.94 5.32
N LYS A 230 4.83 18.20 5.27
CA LYS A 230 6.23 18.45 4.93
C LYS A 230 7.23 17.78 5.88
N PRO A 231 7.17 17.94 7.21
CA PRO A 231 8.08 17.24 8.11
C PRO A 231 7.88 15.73 8.09
N HIS A 232 6.65 15.23 7.91
CA HIS A 232 6.37 13.81 7.79
C HIS A 232 7.08 13.20 6.57
N GLY A 233 6.88 13.76 5.37
CA GLY A 233 7.54 13.29 4.16
C GLY A 233 9.06 13.41 4.23
N LYS A 234 9.59 14.54 4.78
CA LYS A 234 11.03 14.76 4.99
C LYS A 234 11.65 13.67 5.87
N CYS A 235 11.03 13.35 7.00
CA CYS A 235 11.52 12.31 7.90
C CYS A 235 11.58 10.91 7.22
N ILE A 236 10.59 10.57 6.38
CA ILE A 236 10.61 9.32 5.62
C ILE A 236 11.75 9.33 4.59
N ILE A 237 11.96 10.43 3.85
CA ILE A 237 13.06 10.59 2.89
C ILE A 237 14.42 10.42 3.56
N GLU A 238 14.65 11.11 4.68
CA GLU A 238 15.89 11.01 5.45
C GLU A 238 16.12 9.59 5.97
N THR A 239 15.03 8.92 6.36
CA THR A 239 15.08 7.51 6.79
C THR A 239 15.45 6.59 5.64
N ILE A 240 14.85 6.73 4.45
CA ILE A 240 15.21 5.94 3.27
C ILE A 240 16.68 6.16 2.92
N ASN A 241 17.16 7.40 2.85
CA ASN A 241 18.56 7.74 2.56
C ASN A 241 19.56 7.15 3.58
N LYS A 242 19.13 6.94 4.82
CA LYS A 242 19.97 6.31 5.85
C LYS A 242 20.19 4.81 5.61
N PHE A 243 19.28 4.13 4.92
CA PHE A 243 19.29 2.69 4.70
C PHE A 243 19.59 2.29 3.23
N LEU A 244 19.82 3.28 2.33
CA LEU A 244 20.39 3.08 1.00
C LEU A 244 21.90 2.89 1.07
#